data_a1bd0ae6ef924a0d9cb19bfa1c3dff75
#
_entry.id   a1bd0ae6ef924a0d9cb19bfa1c3dff75
#
_cell.length_a   1.000
_cell.length_b   1.000
_cell.length_c   1.000
_cell.angle_alpha   90.00
_cell.angle_beta   90.00
_cell.angle_gamma   90.00
#
_symmetry.space_group_name_H-M   'P 1'
#
loop_
_entity.id
_entity.type
_entity.pdbx_description
1 polymer ?
#
loop_
_entity_poly.entity_id
_entity_poly.type
_entity_poly.pdbx_seq_one_letter_code
_entity_poly.pdbx_strand_id
1 'polypeptide(L)'
;MPIVRKYVRQARKYAPIEERIPAEMIGLPEIEIYRAGDEPLNKAAYRISWTTSLDVAQWFYDRASFFQRPQRHIYRGIIKPEQIICYTDGRQEKEVMQYNSVKNIVELER
;
A
#
# COMPACT_ATOMS: atom_id res chain seq x y z
N MET A 1 -13.54 10.49 3.27
CA MET A 1 -14.38 9.54 2.78
C MET A 1 -14.39 8.20 3.52
N PRO A 2 -14.57 8.26 4.61
CA PRO A 2 -14.22 7.19 5.48
C PRO A 2 -15.24 6.09 5.58
N ILE A 3 -16.52 6.42 5.53
CA ILE A 3 -17.52 5.40 5.84
C ILE A 3 -17.59 4.31 4.78
N VAL A 4 -17.70 4.70 3.51
CA VAL A 4 -17.81 3.73 2.41
C VAL A 4 -16.53 2.90 2.31
N ARG A 5 -15.37 3.56 2.39
CA ARG A 5 -14.10 2.88 2.26
C ARG A 5 -13.88 1.88 3.40
N LYS A 6 -14.22 2.29 4.61
CA LYS A 6 -14.10 1.42 5.77
C LYS A 6 -15.01 0.21 5.65
N TYR A 7 -16.24 0.42 5.17
CA TYR A 7 -17.18 -0.66 4.98
C TYR A 7 -16.70 -1.68 3.95
N VAL A 8 -16.23 -1.20 2.81
CA VAL A 8 -15.69 -2.07 1.77
C VAL A 8 -14.50 -2.85 2.29
N ARG A 9 -13.61 -2.20 3.03
CA ARG A 9 -12.45 -2.87 3.60
C ARG A 9 -12.86 -4.02 4.51
N GLN A 10 -13.82 -3.79 5.39
CA GLN A 10 -14.27 -4.84 6.31
C GLN A 10 -14.94 -5.99 5.58
N ALA A 11 -15.76 -5.68 4.59
CA ALA A 11 -16.43 -6.72 3.83
C ALA A 11 -15.43 -7.60 3.07
N ARG A 12 -14.45 -6.98 2.42
CA ARG A 12 -13.52 -7.71 1.58
C ARG A 12 -12.50 -8.55 2.35
N LYS A 13 -12.16 -8.18 3.57
CA LYS A 13 -11.16 -8.96 4.30
C LYS A 13 -11.63 -10.38 4.60
N TYR A 14 -12.93 -10.65 4.48
CA TYR A 14 -13.48 -12.00 4.67
C TYR A 14 -13.73 -12.73 3.34
N ALA A 15 -13.46 -12.10 2.22
CA ALA A 15 -13.57 -12.76 0.93
C ALA A 15 -12.41 -13.76 0.77
N PRO A 16 -12.59 -14.81 -0.04
CA PRO A 16 -11.48 -15.72 -0.31
C PRO A 16 -10.28 -14.99 -0.88
N ILE A 17 -9.08 -15.42 -0.51
CA ILE A 17 -7.86 -14.74 -0.92
C ILE A 17 -7.71 -14.69 -2.43
N GLU A 18 -8.17 -15.72 -3.14
CA GLU A 18 -8.08 -15.76 -4.59
C GLU A 18 -8.94 -14.70 -5.28
N GLU A 19 -9.89 -14.12 -4.56
CA GLU A 19 -10.70 -12.99 -5.06
C GLU A 19 -10.07 -11.65 -4.75
N ARG A 20 -9.10 -11.61 -3.85
CA ARG A 20 -8.51 -10.36 -3.38
C ARG A 20 -7.19 -10.04 -4.04
N ILE A 21 -6.43 -11.04 -4.43
CA ILE A 21 -5.09 -10.84 -5.00
C ILE A 21 -4.85 -11.78 -6.17
N PRO A 22 -3.90 -11.42 -7.06
CA PRO A 22 -3.52 -12.30 -8.16
C PRO A 22 -2.94 -13.63 -7.68
N ALA A 23 -3.09 -14.65 -8.50
CA ALA A 23 -2.65 -15.99 -8.14
C ALA A 23 -1.15 -16.05 -7.81
N GLU A 24 -0.34 -15.26 -8.52
CA GLU A 24 1.11 -15.26 -8.30
C GLU A 24 1.52 -14.69 -6.95
N MET A 25 0.62 -13.98 -6.27
CA MET A 25 0.89 -13.48 -4.92
C MET A 25 0.46 -14.44 -3.83
N ILE A 26 -0.42 -15.37 -4.16
CA ILE A 26 -0.91 -16.36 -3.19
C ILE A 26 0.24 -17.33 -2.91
N GLY A 27 0.50 -17.59 -1.65
CA GLY A 27 1.55 -18.51 -1.27
C GLY A 27 2.92 -17.88 -1.08
N LEU A 28 3.08 -16.60 -1.40
CA LEU A 28 4.31 -15.91 -1.06
C LEU A 28 4.38 -15.75 0.46
N PRO A 29 5.57 -15.93 1.06
CA PRO A 29 5.70 -15.73 2.50
C PRO A 29 5.51 -14.27 2.90
N GLU A 30 5.97 -13.35 2.06
CA GLU A 30 5.91 -11.92 2.33
C GLU A 30 5.86 -11.16 1.00
N ILE A 31 5.33 -9.93 1.07
CA ILE A 31 5.27 -9.03 -0.08
C ILE A 31 5.86 -7.69 0.35
N GLU A 32 6.81 -7.19 -0.43
CA GLU A 32 7.36 -5.86 -0.24
C GLU A 32 6.44 -4.83 -0.85
N ILE A 33 6.16 -3.78 -0.08
CA ILE A 33 5.28 -2.70 -0.55
C ILE A 33 5.92 -1.36 -0.24
N TYR A 34 5.49 -0.34 -0.97
CA TYR A 34 6.09 1.00 -0.93
C TYR A 34 5.01 2.05 -0.84
N ARG A 35 5.35 3.17 -0.23
CA ARG A 35 4.43 4.27 -0.10
C ARG A 35 5.18 5.60 -0.03
N ALA A 36 4.75 6.59 -0.83
CA ALA A 36 5.19 7.97 -0.68
C ALA A 36 4.15 8.71 0.16
N GLY A 37 4.60 9.44 1.17
CA GLY A 37 3.68 10.15 2.04
C GLY A 37 4.40 11.20 2.88
N ASP A 38 3.61 12.05 3.52
CA ASP A 38 4.14 13.08 4.40
C ASP A 38 3.97 12.73 5.88
N GLU A 39 3.37 11.59 6.19
CA GLU A 39 3.17 11.15 7.56
C GLU A 39 4.44 10.53 8.14
N PRO A 40 4.62 10.58 9.46
CA PRO A 40 5.76 9.91 10.07
C PRO A 40 5.63 8.39 10.00
N LEU A 41 6.73 7.69 10.19
CA LEU A 41 6.82 6.25 10.01
C LEU A 41 5.78 5.50 10.85
N ASN A 42 5.59 5.92 12.09
CA ASN A 42 4.67 5.22 12.99
C ASN A 42 3.21 5.33 12.53
N LYS A 43 2.87 6.36 11.77
CA LYS A 43 1.53 6.50 11.20
C LYS A 43 1.42 5.81 9.85
N ALA A 44 2.53 5.78 9.10
CA ALA A 44 2.54 5.12 7.80
C ALA A 44 2.19 3.63 7.95
N ALA A 45 2.59 3.01 9.04
CA ALA A 45 2.34 1.59 9.28
C ALA A 45 0.87 1.20 9.19
N TYR A 46 -0.02 2.15 9.46
CA TYR A 46 -1.46 1.88 9.48
C TYR A 46 -2.19 2.42 8.26
N ARG A 47 -1.48 2.93 7.28
CA ARG A 47 -2.10 3.40 6.05
C ARG A 47 -2.59 2.23 5.22
N ILE A 48 -3.72 2.45 4.53
CA ILE A 48 -4.39 1.40 3.77
C ILE A 48 -3.74 1.21 2.40
N SER A 49 -3.36 2.30 1.75
CA SER A 49 -2.96 2.27 0.34
C SER A 49 -1.45 2.26 0.19
N TRP A 50 -0.95 1.25 -0.51
CA TRP A 50 0.46 1.05 -0.80
C TRP A 50 0.60 0.60 -2.25
N THR A 51 1.82 0.49 -2.74
CA THR A 51 2.08 -0.07 -4.07
C THR A 51 3.16 -1.14 -3.99
N THR A 52 3.09 -2.12 -4.88
CA THR A 52 4.17 -3.12 -4.98
C THR A 52 5.34 -2.62 -5.81
N SER A 53 5.26 -1.42 -6.38
CA SER A 53 6.28 -0.88 -7.26
C SER A 53 6.98 0.32 -6.63
N LEU A 54 8.30 0.21 -6.45
CA LEU A 54 9.09 1.34 -5.99
C LEU A 54 9.03 2.50 -7.00
N ASP A 55 9.01 2.18 -8.29
CA ASP A 55 8.93 3.21 -9.33
C ASP A 55 7.64 4.02 -9.21
N VAL A 56 6.53 3.36 -8.89
CA VAL A 56 5.26 4.06 -8.69
C VAL A 56 5.35 4.98 -7.47
N ALA A 57 5.91 4.50 -6.37
CA ALA A 57 6.07 5.32 -5.17
C ALA A 57 6.97 6.53 -5.46
N GLN A 58 8.04 6.32 -6.21
CA GLN A 58 8.93 7.40 -6.61
C GLN A 58 8.21 8.42 -7.48
N TRP A 59 7.37 7.95 -8.39
CA TRP A 59 6.58 8.81 -9.24
C TRP A 59 5.67 9.74 -8.41
N PHE A 60 5.00 9.19 -7.41
CA PHE A 60 4.18 10.01 -6.53
C PHE A 60 5.02 10.98 -5.71
N TYR A 61 6.17 10.54 -5.22
CA TYR A 61 7.09 11.38 -4.47
C TYR A 61 7.50 12.60 -5.29
N ASP A 62 7.88 12.37 -6.55
CA ASP A 62 8.37 13.42 -7.42
C ASP A 62 7.26 14.41 -7.78
N ARG A 63 6.04 13.93 -7.95
CA ARG A 63 4.93 14.78 -8.36
C ARG A 63 4.36 15.61 -7.22
N ALA A 64 4.62 15.24 -6.00
CA ALA A 64 4.09 15.97 -4.86
C ALA A 64 4.53 17.43 -4.85
N SER A 65 5.78 17.68 -5.22
CA SER A 65 6.27 19.07 -5.28
C SER A 65 5.56 19.88 -6.36
N PHE A 66 5.19 19.24 -7.46
CA PHE A 66 4.45 19.88 -8.53
C PHE A 66 3.08 20.38 -8.05
N PHE A 67 2.44 19.65 -7.16
CA PHE A 67 1.13 20.02 -6.62
C PHE A 67 1.23 20.79 -5.31
N GLN A 68 2.41 21.29 -4.97
CA GLN A 68 2.65 22.01 -3.72
C GLN A 68 2.27 21.19 -2.48
N ARG A 69 2.38 19.88 -2.58
CA ARG A 69 2.15 18.94 -1.49
C ARG A 69 3.36 18.05 -1.38
N PRO A 70 4.46 18.54 -0.82
CA PRO A 70 5.69 17.77 -0.80
C PRO A 70 5.47 16.46 -0.02
N GLN A 71 5.69 15.36 -0.71
CA GLN A 71 5.85 14.08 -0.05
C GLN A 71 7.25 14.06 0.52
N ARG A 72 7.36 13.84 1.81
CA ARG A 72 8.64 13.95 2.49
C ARG A 72 9.35 12.63 2.64
N HIS A 73 8.64 11.54 2.43
CA HIS A 73 9.15 10.22 2.73
C HIS A 73 8.71 9.21 1.68
N ILE A 74 9.58 8.25 1.41
CA ILE A 74 9.20 7.01 0.75
C ILE A 74 9.51 5.89 1.72
N TYR A 75 8.52 5.06 1.99
CA TYR A 75 8.65 3.95 2.91
C TYR A 75 8.60 2.64 2.17
N ARG A 76 9.37 1.67 2.64
CA ARG A 76 9.25 0.27 2.26
C ARG A 76 8.79 -0.51 3.47
N GLY A 77 7.84 -1.39 3.26
CA GLY A 77 7.35 -2.24 4.33
C GLY A 77 7.07 -3.64 3.83
N ILE A 78 6.68 -4.50 4.74
CA ILE A 78 6.42 -5.90 4.43
C ILE A 78 5.06 -6.29 4.99
N ILE A 79 4.27 -6.98 4.16
CA ILE A 79 2.99 -7.54 4.60
C ILE A 79 2.91 -8.98 4.15
N LYS A 80 1.98 -9.72 4.75
CA LYS A 80 1.62 -11.05 4.28
C LYS A 80 0.48 -10.95 3.28
N PRO A 81 0.40 -11.85 2.31
CA PRO A 81 -0.68 -11.81 1.32
C PRO A 81 -2.05 -11.74 1.95
N GLU A 82 -2.25 -12.42 3.08
CA GLU A 82 -3.55 -12.45 3.76
C GLU A 82 -4.01 -11.08 4.23
N GLN A 83 -3.10 -10.13 4.37
CA GLN A 83 -3.44 -8.76 4.79
C GLN A 83 -4.01 -7.92 3.66
N ILE A 84 -3.89 -8.38 2.42
CA ILE A 84 -4.34 -7.60 1.28
C ILE A 84 -5.84 -7.76 1.11
N ILE A 85 -6.54 -6.63 1.11
CA ILE A 85 -7.97 -6.58 0.86
C ILE A 85 -8.25 -6.61 -0.62
N CYS A 86 -7.43 -5.91 -1.38
CA CYS A 86 -7.64 -5.72 -2.80
C CYS A 86 -6.32 -5.33 -3.46
N TYR A 87 -6.08 -5.85 -4.65
CA TYR A 87 -4.97 -5.43 -5.50
C TYR A 87 -5.52 -4.97 -6.83
N THR A 88 -5.09 -3.80 -7.28
CA THR A 88 -5.49 -3.28 -8.58
C THR A 88 -4.28 -2.80 -9.34
N ASP A 89 -4.30 -3.02 -10.66
CA ASP A 89 -3.25 -2.53 -11.55
C ASP A 89 -3.82 -1.52 -12.54
N GLY A 90 -4.95 -0.91 -12.20
CA GLY A 90 -5.52 0.16 -13.00
C GLY A 90 -4.56 1.32 -13.06
N ARG A 91 -4.34 1.87 -14.26
CA ARG A 91 -3.37 2.93 -14.51
C ARG A 91 -1.93 2.51 -14.19
N GLN A 92 -1.69 1.21 -14.11
CA GLN A 92 -0.37 0.66 -13.81
C GLN A 92 0.18 1.12 -12.45
N GLU A 93 -0.70 1.39 -11.51
CA GLU A 93 -0.29 1.86 -10.18
C GLU A 93 0.04 0.72 -9.24
N LYS A 94 -0.35 -0.51 -9.57
CA LYS A 94 -0.07 -1.69 -8.74
C LYS A 94 -0.43 -1.45 -7.29
N GLU A 95 -1.63 -0.94 -7.09
CA GLU A 95 -2.08 -0.55 -5.76
C GLU A 95 -2.48 -1.74 -4.94
N VAL A 96 -2.01 -1.74 -3.68
CA VAL A 96 -2.39 -2.70 -2.66
C VAL A 96 -3.17 -1.97 -1.58
N MET A 97 -4.37 -2.44 -1.30
CA MET A 97 -5.12 -1.99 -0.13
C MET A 97 -5.03 -3.07 0.93
N GLN A 98 -4.49 -2.72 2.09
CA GLN A 98 -4.25 -3.68 3.16
C GLN A 98 -4.98 -3.27 4.43
N TYR A 99 -5.25 -4.24 5.27
CA TYR A 99 -5.74 -3.96 6.62
C TYR A 99 -4.66 -4.41 7.62
N ASN A 100 -4.78 -3.91 8.85
CA ASN A 100 -3.80 -4.19 9.89
C ASN A 100 -2.54 -3.34 9.68
N SER A 101 -1.45 -3.68 10.33
CA SER A 101 -0.24 -2.88 10.30
C SER A 101 0.81 -3.50 9.38
N VAL A 102 1.55 -2.63 8.69
CA VAL A 102 2.69 -3.02 7.88
C VAL A 102 3.89 -3.24 8.79
N LYS A 103 4.66 -4.27 8.52
CA LYS A 103 5.82 -4.64 9.34
C LYS A 103 7.12 -4.16 8.70
N ASN A 104 8.15 -4.05 9.52
CA ASN A 104 9.53 -3.80 9.09
C ASN A 104 9.62 -2.59 8.16
N ILE A 105 8.95 -1.50 8.55
CA ILE A 105 8.95 -0.30 7.74
C ILE A 105 10.30 0.39 7.89
N VAL A 106 10.88 0.77 6.76
CA VAL A 106 12.08 1.62 6.72
C VAL A 106 11.82 2.76 5.76
N GLU A 107 12.39 3.91 6.11
CA GLU A 107 12.37 5.05 5.21
C GLU A 107 13.53 4.93 4.24
N LEU A 108 13.24 5.09 2.95
CA LEU A 108 14.27 5.04 1.92
C LEU A 108 14.83 6.43 1.69
N GLU A 109 16.14 6.51 1.51
CA GLU A 109 16.81 7.77 1.20
C GLU A 109 16.50 8.17 -0.24
N ARG A 110 16.23 9.49 -0.44
CA ARG A 110 15.93 10.03 -1.76
C ARG A 110 16.70 11.32 -2.01
#